data_8beecd48027211bb70d2b2f9b241bdd5
#
_entry.id   8beecd48027211bb70d2b2f9b241bdd5
#
_cell.length_a   1.000
_cell.length_b   1.000
_cell.length_c   1.000
_cell.angle_alpha   90.00
_cell.angle_beta   90.00
_cell.angle_gamma   90.00
#
_symmetry.space_group_name_H-M   'P 1'
#
loop_
_entity.id
_entity.type
_entity.pdbx_description
1 polymer ?
#
loop_
_entity_poly.entity_id
_entity_poly.type
_entity_poly.pdbx_seq_one_letter_code
_entity_poly.pdbx_strand_id
1 'polypeptide(L)'
;LRTPPEGIAGFCAVGEIGLDLYWSRDFREEQAEAFRRQIDLSLQYGLPIAVHTRDAWPETVAIMREYRGRGVRGVFHAYSDGIETYRKLKECGDFVFGIGGVVTFKKSRLAEVAGEMELRDLVLETDCPYLTPAPHRGERNESAWVRYVCEKVAQIKGLTPEEVAEATTANAERMFGRPQNRPAPSHGRKFFDAPEAN
;
A
#
# COMPACT_ATOMS: atom_id res chain seq x y z
N LEU A 1 -11.57 1.50 20.10
CA LEU A 1 -12.23 2.14 18.93
C LEU A 1 -13.73 2.40 19.17
N ARG A 2 -14.12 2.96 20.34
CA ARG A 2 -15.56 3.10 20.64
C ARG A 2 -16.22 4.28 19.94
N THR A 3 -15.51 5.36 19.70
CA THR A 3 -16.05 6.55 19.03
C THR A 3 -14.88 7.32 18.41
N PRO A 4 -14.90 7.67 17.12
CA PRO A 4 -13.92 8.59 16.57
C PRO A 4 -14.07 9.97 17.25
N PRO A 5 -13.00 10.77 17.31
CA PRO A 5 -13.08 12.14 17.77
C PRO A 5 -14.16 12.94 17.02
N GLU A 6 -14.74 13.94 17.68
CA GLU A 6 -15.77 14.79 17.09
C GLU A 6 -15.29 15.38 15.75
N GLY A 7 -16.10 15.27 14.69
CA GLY A 7 -15.75 15.71 13.33
C GLY A 7 -15.00 14.67 12.47
N ILE A 8 -14.71 13.47 12.98
CA ILE A 8 -14.13 12.37 12.18
C ILE A 8 -15.22 11.35 11.85
N ALA A 9 -15.42 11.09 10.57
CA ALA A 9 -16.49 10.23 10.04
C ALA A 9 -16.35 8.73 10.37
N GLY A 10 -15.31 8.32 11.11
CA GLY A 10 -15.01 6.94 11.50
C GLY A 10 -13.58 6.53 11.16
N PHE A 11 -13.20 5.34 11.62
CA PHE A 11 -11.94 4.73 11.25
C PHE A 11 -12.11 3.95 9.94
N CYS A 12 -11.21 4.15 8.98
CA CYS A 12 -11.23 3.45 7.67
C CYS A 12 -10.37 2.17 7.66
N ALA A 13 -9.46 2.01 8.62
CA ALA A 13 -8.56 0.86 8.72
C ALA A 13 -7.99 0.71 10.14
N VAL A 14 -7.45 -0.46 10.44
CA VAL A 14 -6.53 -0.67 11.56
C VAL A 14 -5.10 -0.64 11.02
N GLY A 15 -4.32 0.34 11.44
CA GLY A 15 -2.96 0.53 10.91
C GLY A 15 -2.21 1.68 11.64
N GLU A 16 -0.95 1.72 11.48
CA GLU A 16 -0.07 0.78 10.82
C GLU A 16 0.26 -0.38 11.76
N ILE A 17 0.17 -1.63 11.29
CA ILE A 17 0.41 -2.85 12.07
C ILE A 17 1.38 -3.77 11.33
N GLY A 18 2.02 -4.70 12.01
CA GLY A 18 2.90 -5.66 11.33
C GLY A 18 4.24 -5.86 12.04
N LEU A 19 5.29 -6.15 11.27
CA LEU A 19 6.59 -6.56 11.77
C LEU A 19 7.72 -5.73 11.16
N ASP A 20 8.59 -5.17 12.00
CA ASP A 20 9.85 -4.56 11.59
C ASP A 20 11.01 -5.20 12.35
N LEU A 21 11.80 -6.01 11.66
CA LEU A 21 12.96 -6.70 12.22
C LEU A 21 14.30 -6.12 11.71
N TYR A 22 14.27 -4.95 11.09
CA TYR A 22 15.45 -4.29 10.54
C TYR A 22 16.41 -3.79 11.63
N TRP A 23 15.86 -3.12 12.66
CA TRP A 23 16.69 -2.52 13.71
C TRP A 23 17.08 -3.51 14.82
N SER A 24 16.15 -4.39 15.21
CA SER A 24 16.37 -5.42 16.22
C SER A 24 15.40 -6.58 16.02
N ARG A 25 15.84 -7.78 16.41
CA ARG A 25 15.01 -8.99 16.49
C ARG A 25 14.60 -9.35 17.91
N ASP A 26 15.01 -8.55 18.90
CA ASP A 26 14.82 -8.87 20.33
C ASP A 26 13.33 -8.93 20.71
N PHE A 27 12.47 -8.12 20.05
CA PHE A 27 11.03 -8.05 20.30
C PHE A 27 10.20 -8.73 19.22
N ARG A 28 10.74 -9.71 18.54
CA ARG A 28 10.08 -10.41 17.44
C ARG A 28 8.76 -11.07 17.86
N GLU A 29 8.74 -11.74 19.02
CA GLU A 29 7.57 -12.45 19.52
C GLU A 29 6.48 -11.46 19.98
N GLU A 30 6.86 -10.37 20.63
CA GLU A 30 5.96 -9.31 21.07
C GLU A 30 5.33 -8.58 19.87
N GLN A 31 6.11 -8.30 18.82
CA GLN A 31 5.58 -7.75 17.57
C GLN A 31 4.59 -8.72 16.92
N ALA A 32 4.91 -10.02 16.87
CA ALA A 32 4.05 -11.04 16.30
C ALA A 32 2.73 -11.17 17.08
N GLU A 33 2.78 -11.11 18.42
CA GLU A 33 1.58 -11.11 19.27
C GLU A 33 0.74 -9.86 19.06
N ALA A 34 1.37 -8.69 19.05
CA ALA A 34 0.70 -7.42 18.77
C ALA A 34 0.02 -7.43 17.40
N PHE A 35 0.70 -7.94 16.38
CA PHE A 35 0.17 -8.05 15.03
C PHE A 35 -1.09 -8.94 15.00
N ARG A 36 -1.08 -10.13 15.62
CA ARG A 36 -2.26 -11.01 15.73
C ARG A 36 -3.42 -10.32 16.40
N ARG A 37 -3.20 -9.66 17.54
CA ARG A 37 -4.24 -8.92 18.28
C ARG A 37 -4.86 -7.80 17.44
N GLN A 38 -4.05 -7.11 16.63
CA GLN A 38 -4.53 -6.04 15.76
C GLN A 38 -5.29 -6.57 14.55
N ILE A 39 -4.92 -7.74 14.00
CA ILE A 39 -5.72 -8.44 12.99
C ILE A 39 -7.07 -8.87 13.58
N ASP A 40 -7.09 -9.46 14.78
CA ASP A 40 -8.34 -9.83 15.44
C ASP A 40 -9.24 -8.61 15.71
N LEU A 41 -8.65 -7.48 16.07
CA LEU A 41 -9.36 -6.20 16.21
C LEU A 41 -9.97 -5.76 14.88
N SER A 42 -9.24 -5.87 13.78
CA SER A 42 -9.75 -5.53 12.45
C SER A 42 -10.95 -6.39 12.05
N LEU A 43 -10.90 -7.68 12.32
CA LEU A 43 -12.01 -8.61 12.09
C LEU A 43 -13.22 -8.28 12.96
N GLN A 44 -13.01 -7.95 14.24
CA GLN A 44 -14.07 -7.56 15.16
C GLN A 44 -14.84 -6.33 14.69
N TYR A 45 -14.17 -5.37 14.07
CA TYR A 45 -14.77 -4.11 13.60
C TYR A 45 -15.07 -4.10 12.09
N GLY A 46 -14.78 -5.19 11.36
CA GLY A 46 -14.96 -5.25 9.91
C GLY A 46 -14.10 -4.26 9.12
N LEU A 47 -12.97 -3.83 9.70
CA LEU A 47 -12.06 -2.87 9.09
C LEU A 47 -10.94 -3.56 8.31
N PRO A 48 -10.43 -2.98 7.20
CA PRO A 48 -9.21 -3.45 6.58
C PRO A 48 -7.99 -3.16 7.47
N ILE A 49 -6.87 -3.85 7.18
CA ILE A 49 -5.59 -3.60 7.84
C ILE A 49 -4.63 -2.88 6.90
N ALA A 50 -3.77 -2.02 7.46
CA ALA A 50 -2.60 -1.48 6.77
C ALA A 50 -1.35 -2.09 7.40
N VAL A 51 -0.66 -2.96 6.63
CA VAL A 51 0.42 -3.80 7.13
C VAL A 51 1.77 -3.25 6.72
N HIS A 52 2.60 -2.99 7.72
CA HIS A 52 4.03 -2.75 7.59
C HIS A 52 4.82 -4.04 7.66
N THR A 53 5.79 -4.23 6.77
CA THR A 53 6.71 -5.36 6.83
C THR A 53 8.11 -4.94 6.38
N ARG A 54 9.09 -5.05 7.28
CA ARG A 54 10.49 -4.77 6.98
C ARG A 54 11.38 -5.87 7.56
N ASP A 55 12.14 -6.55 6.67
CA ASP A 55 13.01 -7.69 7.02
C ASP A 55 12.28 -8.81 7.78
N ALA A 56 10.96 -8.99 7.55
CA ALA A 56 10.08 -9.91 8.27
C ALA A 56 9.03 -10.61 7.37
N TRP A 57 9.27 -10.69 6.06
CA TRP A 57 8.29 -11.27 5.13
C TRP A 57 7.95 -12.73 5.42
N PRO A 58 8.91 -13.62 5.77
CA PRO A 58 8.58 -15.00 6.14
C PRO A 58 7.65 -15.08 7.35
N GLU A 59 7.90 -14.29 8.39
CA GLU A 59 7.10 -14.22 9.60
C GLU A 59 5.70 -13.63 9.32
N THR A 60 5.65 -12.57 8.52
CA THR A 60 4.37 -11.96 8.10
C THR A 60 3.52 -12.96 7.35
N VAL A 61 4.08 -13.68 6.36
CA VAL A 61 3.35 -14.73 5.63
C VAL A 61 2.89 -15.85 6.55
N ALA A 62 3.72 -16.25 7.52
CA ALA A 62 3.35 -17.31 8.48
C ALA A 62 2.12 -16.88 9.31
N ILE A 63 2.12 -15.66 9.84
CA ILE A 63 0.99 -15.12 10.61
C ILE A 63 -0.24 -14.97 9.72
N MET A 64 -0.12 -14.42 8.52
CA MET A 64 -1.27 -14.23 7.64
C MET A 64 -1.94 -15.55 7.25
N ARG A 65 -1.19 -16.65 7.14
CA ARG A 65 -1.74 -17.99 6.91
C ARG A 65 -2.65 -18.49 8.03
N GLU A 66 -2.39 -18.10 9.29
CA GLU A 66 -3.24 -18.44 10.44
C GLU A 66 -4.66 -17.83 10.28
N TYR A 67 -4.77 -16.76 9.49
CA TYR A 67 -6.01 -16.03 9.23
C TYR A 67 -6.68 -16.36 7.89
N ARG A 68 -6.12 -17.31 7.14
CA ARG A 68 -6.69 -17.73 5.84
C ARG A 68 -8.16 -18.16 6.00
N GLY A 69 -9.02 -17.62 5.13
CA GLY A 69 -10.45 -17.91 5.15
C GLY A 69 -11.27 -17.19 6.24
N ARG A 70 -10.63 -16.36 7.07
CA ARG A 70 -11.31 -15.58 8.11
C ARG A 70 -11.84 -14.21 7.64
N GLY A 71 -11.64 -13.87 6.34
CA GLY A 71 -12.15 -12.62 5.77
C GLY A 71 -11.27 -11.40 6.03
N VAL A 72 -9.98 -11.60 6.38
CA VAL A 72 -9.03 -10.49 6.51
C VAL A 72 -8.82 -9.84 5.15
N ARG A 73 -8.81 -8.50 5.13
CA ARG A 73 -8.56 -7.69 3.93
C ARG A 73 -7.72 -6.47 4.29
N GLY A 74 -7.01 -5.89 3.33
CA GLY A 74 -6.19 -4.72 3.62
C GLY A 74 -5.12 -4.44 2.59
N VAL A 75 -4.12 -3.66 2.99
CA VAL A 75 -2.96 -3.30 2.17
C VAL A 75 -1.67 -3.76 2.84
N PHE A 76 -0.76 -4.34 2.06
CA PHE A 76 0.65 -4.41 2.39
C PHE A 76 1.31 -3.16 1.83
N HIS A 77 1.53 -2.14 2.69
CA HIS A 77 2.12 -0.89 2.24
C HIS A 77 3.61 -1.04 2.00
N ALA A 78 4.19 -0.17 1.17
CA ALA A 78 5.61 -0.17 0.78
C ALA A 78 6.12 -1.57 0.39
N TYR A 79 5.32 -2.32 -0.39
CA TYR A 79 5.68 -3.69 -0.76
C TYR A 79 7.05 -3.74 -1.44
N SER A 80 7.93 -4.62 -0.93
CA SER A 80 9.33 -4.66 -1.36
C SER A 80 9.90 -6.08 -1.55
N ASP A 81 9.04 -7.11 -1.46
CA ASP A 81 9.47 -8.52 -1.64
C ASP A 81 9.15 -9.06 -3.05
N GLY A 82 9.40 -10.35 -3.25
CA GLY A 82 9.26 -11.03 -4.52
C GLY A 82 7.84 -11.47 -4.86
N ILE A 83 7.64 -11.87 -6.11
CA ILE A 83 6.34 -12.31 -6.61
C ILE A 83 5.76 -13.53 -5.87
N GLU A 84 6.61 -14.41 -5.35
CA GLU A 84 6.17 -15.57 -4.58
C GLU A 84 5.51 -15.19 -3.25
N THR A 85 6.01 -14.15 -2.58
CA THR A 85 5.38 -13.62 -1.37
C THR A 85 4.05 -12.97 -1.67
N TYR A 86 3.93 -12.19 -2.76
CA TYR A 86 2.66 -11.68 -3.24
C TYR A 86 1.64 -12.80 -3.44
N ARG A 87 2.01 -13.88 -4.17
CA ARG A 87 1.11 -15.02 -4.43
C ARG A 87 0.64 -15.67 -3.13
N LYS A 88 1.55 -15.91 -2.17
CA LYS A 88 1.21 -16.48 -0.85
C LYS A 88 0.27 -15.61 -0.03
N LEU A 89 0.46 -14.28 -0.06
CA LEU A 89 -0.40 -13.35 0.65
C LEU A 89 -1.79 -13.24 0.02
N LYS A 90 -1.88 -13.28 -1.31
CA LYS A 90 -3.18 -13.34 -2.03
C LYS A 90 -4.03 -14.55 -1.64
N GLU A 91 -3.40 -15.66 -1.26
CA GLU A 91 -4.12 -16.83 -0.76
C GLU A 91 -4.71 -16.64 0.64
N CYS A 92 -4.24 -15.65 1.40
CA CYS A 92 -4.63 -15.43 2.78
C CYS A 92 -5.87 -14.54 2.93
N GLY A 93 -6.17 -13.68 1.93
CA GLY A 93 -7.31 -12.76 2.00
C GLY A 93 -7.42 -11.83 0.80
N ASP A 94 -8.26 -10.81 0.90
CA ASP A 94 -8.40 -9.76 -0.13
C ASP A 94 -7.40 -8.63 0.16
N PHE A 95 -6.25 -8.68 -0.50
CA PHE A 95 -5.18 -7.71 -0.29
C PHE A 95 -4.84 -6.94 -1.54
N VAL A 96 -4.54 -5.65 -1.33
CA VAL A 96 -3.84 -4.78 -2.28
C VAL A 96 -2.42 -4.51 -1.79
N PHE A 97 -1.54 -4.09 -2.71
CA PHE A 97 -0.11 -3.91 -2.45
C PHE A 97 0.29 -2.49 -2.81
N GLY A 98 0.87 -1.79 -1.84
CA GLY A 98 1.34 -0.42 -1.99
C GLY A 98 2.64 -0.37 -2.78
N ILE A 99 2.60 0.28 -3.94
CA ILE A 99 3.77 0.52 -4.78
C ILE A 99 4.18 1.97 -4.63
N GLY A 100 5.35 2.17 -4.03
CA GLY A 100 5.94 3.48 -3.78
C GLY A 100 7.16 3.79 -4.66
N GLY A 101 7.89 4.85 -4.29
CA GLY A 101 9.04 5.37 -5.03
C GLY A 101 10.13 4.35 -5.39
N VAL A 102 10.25 3.27 -4.61
CA VAL A 102 11.22 2.18 -4.82
C VAL A 102 11.08 1.53 -6.21
N VAL A 103 9.90 1.53 -6.82
CA VAL A 103 9.67 1.00 -8.17
C VAL A 103 10.48 1.72 -9.25
N THR A 104 10.91 2.96 -8.96
CA THR A 104 11.73 3.77 -9.87
C THR A 104 13.24 3.56 -9.69
N PHE A 105 13.67 2.78 -8.68
CA PHE A 105 15.08 2.63 -8.34
C PHE A 105 15.77 1.62 -9.27
N LYS A 106 16.87 2.03 -9.89
CA LYS A 106 17.62 1.21 -10.87
C LYS A 106 18.09 -0.15 -10.33
N LYS A 107 18.34 -0.25 -9.01
CA LYS A 107 18.83 -1.48 -8.37
C LYS A 107 17.71 -2.30 -7.72
N SER A 108 16.47 -1.83 -7.74
CA SER A 108 15.33 -2.53 -7.18
C SER A 108 14.75 -3.51 -8.19
N ARG A 109 14.40 -4.70 -7.72
CA ARG A 109 13.65 -5.67 -8.51
C ARG A 109 12.12 -5.43 -8.47
N LEU A 110 11.67 -4.42 -7.72
CA LEU A 110 10.24 -4.15 -7.57
C LEU A 110 9.54 -3.86 -8.90
N ALA A 111 10.25 -3.27 -9.88
CA ALA A 111 9.69 -3.03 -11.20
C ALA A 111 9.34 -4.35 -11.93
N GLU A 112 10.18 -5.38 -11.81
CA GLU A 112 9.93 -6.71 -12.36
C GLU A 112 8.73 -7.35 -11.66
N VAL A 113 8.72 -7.32 -10.33
CA VAL A 113 7.64 -7.87 -9.50
C VAL A 113 6.31 -7.17 -9.79
N ALA A 114 6.28 -5.84 -9.82
CA ALA A 114 5.08 -5.07 -10.17
C ALA A 114 4.58 -5.40 -11.58
N GLY A 115 5.47 -5.74 -12.52
CA GLY A 115 5.11 -6.21 -13.86
C GLY A 115 4.27 -7.50 -13.84
N GLU A 116 4.57 -8.41 -12.93
CA GLU A 116 3.87 -9.70 -12.81
C GLU A 116 2.59 -9.61 -11.94
N MET A 117 2.48 -8.62 -11.04
CA MET A 117 1.29 -8.43 -10.20
C MET A 117 0.08 -8.01 -11.03
N GLU A 118 -1.13 -8.36 -10.60
CA GLU A 118 -2.35 -7.89 -11.24
C GLU A 118 -2.61 -6.42 -10.92
N LEU A 119 -3.00 -5.60 -11.91
CA LEU A 119 -3.25 -4.17 -11.72
C LEU A 119 -4.35 -3.91 -10.67
N ARG A 120 -5.36 -4.78 -10.60
CA ARG A 120 -6.44 -4.69 -9.59
C ARG A 120 -5.98 -4.89 -8.15
N ASP A 121 -4.75 -5.35 -7.95
CA ASP A 121 -4.17 -5.57 -6.64
C ASP A 121 -3.15 -4.47 -6.25
N LEU A 122 -2.93 -3.48 -7.11
CA LEU A 122 -1.99 -2.40 -6.85
C LEU A 122 -2.70 -1.15 -6.32
N VAL A 123 -2.07 -0.51 -5.36
CA VAL A 123 -2.34 0.88 -4.96
C VAL A 123 -1.03 1.66 -5.00
N LEU A 124 -1.12 2.97 -5.23
CA LEU A 124 0.06 3.82 -5.30
C LEU A 124 0.21 4.63 -4.01
N GLU A 125 1.45 4.80 -3.59
CA GLU A 125 1.79 5.52 -2.37
C GLU A 125 3.12 6.26 -2.50
N THR A 126 3.51 7.02 -1.47
CA THR A 126 4.77 7.76 -1.47
C THR A 126 5.69 7.39 -0.32
N ASP A 127 5.14 7.02 0.83
CA ASP A 127 5.85 6.89 2.12
C ASP A 127 6.67 8.14 2.48
N CYS A 128 6.17 9.33 2.03
CA CYS A 128 6.85 10.60 2.29
C CYS A 128 6.96 10.87 3.80
N PRO A 129 8.07 11.44 4.26
CA PRO A 129 9.13 12.12 3.51
C PRO A 129 10.28 11.21 3.00
N TYR A 130 10.12 9.89 3.04
CA TYR A 130 11.12 8.90 2.67
C TYR A 130 10.88 8.34 1.26
N LEU A 131 11.77 7.45 0.79
CA LEU A 131 11.65 6.65 -0.44
C LEU A 131 11.40 7.48 -1.71
N THR A 132 12.01 8.65 -1.81
CA THR A 132 11.86 9.60 -2.91
C THR A 132 12.05 8.93 -4.27
N PRO A 133 11.08 9.04 -5.21
CA PRO A 133 11.19 8.46 -6.54
C PRO A 133 12.24 9.17 -7.41
N ALA A 134 12.74 8.49 -8.45
CA ALA A 134 13.45 9.19 -9.53
C ALA A 134 12.46 10.11 -10.28
N PRO A 135 12.89 11.32 -10.76
CA PRO A 135 14.28 11.80 -10.79
C PRO A 135 14.76 12.45 -9.49
N HIS A 136 13.91 12.63 -8.47
CA HIS A 136 14.18 13.41 -7.27
C HIS A 136 14.97 12.66 -6.17
N ARG A 137 15.72 11.63 -6.53
CA ARG A 137 16.53 10.85 -5.56
C ARG A 137 17.47 11.75 -4.76
N GLY A 138 17.37 11.61 -3.41
CA GLY A 138 18.18 12.41 -2.48
C GLY A 138 17.48 13.67 -1.94
N GLU A 139 16.35 14.05 -2.50
CA GLU A 139 15.50 15.11 -1.98
C GLU A 139 14.49 14.57 -0.93
N ARG A 140 13.87 15.46 -0.15
CA ARG A 140 12.81 15.08 0.75
C ARG A 140 11.55 14.77 -0.05
N ASN A 141 11.02 13.55 0.08
CA ASN A 141 9.84 13.11 -0.66
C ASN A 141 8.57 13.90 -0.26
N GLU A 142 7.63 14.01 -1.18
CA GLU A 142 6.32 14.64 -0.99
C GLU A 142 5.20 13.88 -1.71
N SER A 143 3.96 14.07 -1.26
CA SER A 143 2.79 13.32 -1.76
C SER A 143 2.53 13.57 -3.25
N ALA A 144 2.85 14.75 -3.78
CA ALA A 144 2.68 15.09 -5.20
C ALA A 144 3.52 14.19 -6.13
N TRP A 145 4.60 13.61 -5.63
CA TRP A 145 5.48 12.76 -6.43
C TRP A 145 4.98 11.33 -6.63
N VAL A 146 3.81 10.99 -6.10
CA VAL A 146 3.11 9.75 -6.48
C VAL A 146 2.90 9.64 -8.00
N ARG A 147 2.85 10.77 -8.71
CA ARG A 147 2.77 10.81 -10.18
C ARG A 147 3.91 10.05 -10.86
N TYR A 148 5.16 10.17 -10.35
CA TYR A 148 6.30 9.45 -10.92
C TYR A 148 6.22 7.94 -10.69
N VAL A 149 5.60 7.52 -9.58
CA VAL A 149 5.28 6.12 -9.33
C VAL A 149 4.24 5.64 -10.34
N CYS A 150 3.18 6.42 -10.56
CA CYS A 150 2.13 6.15 -11.53
C CYS A 150 2.68 5.99 -12.96
N GLU A 151 3.48 6.95 -13.43
CA GLU A 151 4.16 6.93 -14.73
C GLU A 151 5.03 5.68 -14.89
N LYS A 152 5.77 5.32 -13.82
CA LYS A 152 6.63 4.13 -13.83
C LYS A 152 5.82 2.84 -13.91
N VAL A 153 4.74 2.72 -13.15
CA VAL A 153 3.84 1.55 -13.22
C VAL A 153 3.16 1.47 -14.58
N ALA A 154 2.74 2.58 -15.16
CA ALA A 154 2.18 2.65 -16.50
C ALA A 154 3.17 2.12 -17.55
N GLN A 155 4.43 2.58 -17.50
CA GLN A 155 5.50 2.07 -18.36
C GLN A 155 5.69 0.55 -18.21
N ILE A 156 5.69 0.04 -16.98
CA ILE A 156 5.89 -1.40 -16.69
C ILE A 156 4.73 -2.23 -17.24
N LYS A 157 3.51 -1.73 -17.12
CA LYS A 157 2.28 -2.43 -17.54
C LYS A 157 1.94 -2.25 -19.03
N GLY A 158 2.61 -1.33 -19.74
CA GLY A 158 2.24 -0.98 -21.11
C GLY A 158 0.89 -0.26 -21.20
N LEU A 159 0.55 0.52 -20.19
CA LEU A 159 -0.69 1.30 -20.04
C LEU A 159 -0.39 2.80 -20.03
N THR A 160 -1.43 3.62 -20.13
CA THR A 160 -1.31 5.06 -19.90
C THR A 160 -1.29 5.36 -18.38
N PRO A 161 -0.69 6.49 -17.96
CA PRO A 161 -0.76 6.92 -16.55
C PRO A 161 -2.19 7.13 -16.07
N GLU A 162 -3.11 7.56 -16.92
CA GLU A 162 -4.53 7.75 -16.62
C GLU A 162 -5.21 6.42 -16.28
N GLU A 163 -4.99 5.36 -17.09
CA GLU A 163 -5.51 4.02 -16.83
C GLU A 163 -5.02 3.46 -15.50
N VAL A 164 -3.73 3.66 -15.20
CA VAL A 164 -3.15 3.22 -13.91
C VAL A 164 -3.73 4.02 -12.76
N ALA A 165 -3.83 5.35 -12.89
CA ALA A 165 -4.39 6.21 -11.85
C ALA A 165 -5.85 5.86 -11.55
N GLU A 166 -6.67 5.61 -12.57
CA GLU A 166 -8.06 5.20 -12.44
C GLU A 166 -8.17 3.85 -11.73
N ALA A 167 -7.45 2.84 -12.20
CA ALA A 167 -7.49 1.49 -11.63
C ALA A 167 -7.01 1.45 -10.18
N THR A 168 -5.88 2.10 -9.86
CA THR A 168 -5.31 2.08 -8.51
C THR A 168 -6.13 2.93 -7.52
N THR A 169 -6.78 4.01 -7.99
CA THR A 169 -7.74 4.77 -7.20
C THR A 169 -8.98 3.92 -6.88
N ALA A 170 -9.54 3.22 -7.86
CA ALA A 170 -10.66 2.31 -7.65
C ALA A 170 -10.31 1.19 -6.66
N ASN A 171 -9.09 0.65 -6.71
CA ASN A 171 -8.59 -0.34 -5.75
C ASN A 171 -8.54 0.22 -4.33
N ALA A 172 -8.04 1.45 -4.15
CA ALA A 172 -7.98 2.11 -2.85
C ALA A 172 -9.40 2.40 -2.31
N GLU A 173 -10.32 2.88 -3.17
CA GLU A 173 -11.72 3.11 -2.80
C GLU A 173 -12.45 1.81 -2.44
N ARG A 174 -12.20 0.72 -3.15
CA ARG A 174 -12.73 -0.62 -2.83
C ARG A 174 -12.25 -1.09 -1.45
N MET A 175 -11.00 -0.86 -1.13
CA MET A 175 -10.38 -1.32 0.11
C MET A 175 -10.78 -0.48 1.33
N PHE A 176 -10.74 0.85 1.21
CA PHE A 176 -10.87 1.77 2.34
C PHE A 176 -12.17 2.59 2.33
N GLY A 177 -12.99 2.48 1.28
CA GLY A 177 -14.15 3.32 1.05
C GLY A 177 -13.79 4.70 0.47
N ARG A 178 -14.80 5.39 -0.03
CA ARG A 178 -14.62 6.77 -0.52
C ARG A 178 -14.57 7.76 0.64
N PRO A 179 -13.64 8.73 0.64
CA PRO A 179 -13.72 9.84 1.56
C PRO A 179 -15.06 10.57 1.41
N GLN A 180 -15.80 10.74 2.49
CA GLN A 180 -17.19 11.27 2.47
C GLN A 180 -17.31 12.70 1.93
N ASN A 181 -16.20 13.44 1.78
CA ASN A 181 -16.16 14.84 1.33
C ASN A 181 -15.41 15.04 0.00
N ARG A 182 -15.19 14.00 -0.79
CA ARG A 182 -14.57 14.19 -2.11
C ARG A 182 -15.64 14.59 -3.11
N PRO A 183 -15.57 15.80 -3.73
CA PRO A 183 -16.41 16.09 -4.89
C PRO A 183 -16.16 15.02 -5.95
N ALA A 184 -17.23 14.58 -6.62
CA ALA A 184 -17.10 13.66 -7.75
C ALA A 184 -16.02 14.19 -8.70
N PRO A 185 -15.14 13.34 -9.25
CA PRO A 185 -14.14 13.79 -10.21
C PRO A 185 -14.88 14.54 -11.32
N SER A 186 -14.62 15.84 -11.44
CA SER A 186 -15.09 16.60 -12.59
C SER A 186 -14.41 15.99 -13.80
N HIS A 187 -15.18 15.31 -14.66
CA HIS A 187 -14.71 14.83 -15.95
C HIS A 187 -14.01 16.00 -16.65
N GLY A 188 -12.67 15.95 -16.74
CA GLY A 188 -11.90 16.96 -17.49
C GLY A 188 -10.67 17.56 -16.84
N ARG A 189 -10.29 17.25 -15.59
CA ARG A 189 -8.96 17.65 -15.11
C ARG A 189 -7.94 16.55 -15.45
N LYS A 190 -7.11 16.85 -16.45
CA LYS A 190 -5.91 16.06 -16.71
C LYS A 190 -4.99 16.19 -15.50
N PHE A 191 -4.77 15.10 -14.79
CA PHE A 191 -3.90 15.03 -13.59
C PHE A 191 -2.43 15.38 -13.88
N PHE A 192 -2.06 15.45 -15.16
CA PHE A 192 -0.69 15.60 -15.65
C PHE A 192 -0.36 16.98 -16.24
N ASP A 193 -1.33 17.90 -16.32
CA ASP A 193 -1.07 19.28 -16.73
C ASP A 193 -0.58 20.13 -15.53
N ALA A 194 0.61 19.81 -14.99
CA ALA A 194 1.32 20.74 -14.13
C ALA A 194 2.14 21.70 -15.02
N PRO A 195 2.14 23.04 -14.77
CA PRO A 195 2.99 23.94 -15.51
C PRO A 195 4.45 23.55 -15.32
N GLU A 196 5.18 23.51 -16.45
CA GLU A 196 6.64 23.41 -16.41
C GLU A 196 7.14 24.58 -15.55
N ALA A 197 7.86 24.25 -14.46
CA ALA A 197 8.50 25.26 -13.64
C ALA A 197 9.61 25.91 -14.48
N ASN A 198 9.49 27.22 -14.69
CA ASN A 198 10.56 28.07 -15.25
C ASN A 198 11.77 28.09 -14.34
#